data_5282fcfb898593a56cc60030618598d0
#
_entry.id   5282fcfb898593a56cc60030618598d0
#
_cell.length_a   1.000
_cell.length_b   1.000
_cell.length_c   1.000
_cell.angle_alpha   90.00
_cell.angle_beta   90.00
_cell.angle_gamma   90.00
#
_symmetry.space_group_name_H-M   'P 1'
#
loop_
_entity.id
_entity.type
_entity.pdbx_description
1 polymer ?
#
loop_
_entity_poly.entity_id
_entity_poly.type
_entity_poly.pdbx_seq_one_letter_code
_entity_poly.pdbx_strand_id
1 'polypeptide(L)'
;MIEAAERLLRQGKAEFSMRELAAEAEVSFATPFNQFGSKAAVMHAISARRVELMADRFQESALPADALDRVLMASDTAATVMLEEPVVNRSVMGWLGTASPAAGTALARSEAFWSLALGKDACLAPAGNEQPDRSLPRRLAFGFRGVLSFWTAGELADDELARSAREVARAILLGTAKPQLEAGGGAVRPLP
;
A
#
# COMPACT_ATOMS: atom_id res chain seq x y z
N MET A 1 -3.25 -23.44 3.85
CA MET A 1 -2.69 -22.80 5.05
C MET A 1 -3.07 -21.32 5.14
N ILE A 2 -2.71 -20.47 4.17
CA ILE A 2 -3.13 -19.05 4.17
C ILE A 2 -4.66 -18.92 4.19
N GLU A 3 -5.37 -19.67 3.38
CA GLU A 3 -6.84 -19.67 3.36
C GLU A 3 -7.46 -20.11 4.70
N ALA A 4 -6.83 -21.05 5.40
CA ALA A 4 -7.27 -21.43 6.74
C ALA A 4 -7.11 -20.27 7.73
N ALA A 5 -6.00 -19.53 7.67
CA ALA A 5 -5.82 -18.34 8.48
C ALA A 5 -6.85 -17.25 8.15
N GLU A 6 -7.13 -17.02 6.87
CA GLU A 6 -8.18 -16.08 6.45
C GLU A 6 -9.57 -16.51 6.96
N ARG A 7 -9.91 -17.81 6.95
CA ARG A 7 -11.17 -18.29 7.54
C ARG A 7 -11.27 -18.01 9.03
N LEU A 8 -10.19 -18.25 9.79
CA LEU A 8 -10.15 -17.92 11.22
C LEU A 8 -10.33 -16.42 11.46
N LEU A 9 -9.69 -15.57 10.65
CA LEU A 9 -9.85 -14.13 10.74
C LEU A 9 -11.27 -13.66 10.42
N ARG A 10 -11.92 -14.24 9.40
CA ARG A 10 -13.35 -13.96 9.09
C ARG A 10 -14.29 -14.33 10.24
N GLN A 11 -13.94 -15.35 11.03
CA GLN A 11 -14.68 -15.73 12.25
C GLN A 11 -14.41 -14.79 13.45
N GLY A 12 -13.63 -13.73 13.27
CA GLY A 12 -13.25 -12.81 14.36
C GLY A 12 -12.15 -13.35 15.27
N LYS A 13 -11.52 -14.48 14.92
CA LYS A 13 -10.44 -15.09 15.72
C LYS A 13 -9.08 -14.46 15.37
N ALA A 14 -8.93 -13.15 15.57
CA ALA A 14 -7.68 -12.46 15.28
C ALA A 14 -6.49 -13.00 16.10
N GLU A 15 -6.77 -13.52 17.29
CA GLU A 15 -5.75 -14.07 18.19
C GLU A 15 -5.58 -15.61 18.08
N PHE A 16 -5.91 -16.19 16.91
CA PHE A 16 -5.69 -17.63 16.71
C PHE A 16 -4.24 -18.05 16.97
N SER A 17 -4.07 -19.24 17.50
CA SER A 17 -2.77 -19.91 17.70
C SER A 17 -2.36 -20.71 16.46
N MET A 18 -1.08 -21.03 16.35
CA MET A 18 -0.56 -21.93 15.30
C MET A 18 -1.19 -23.34 15.39
N ARG A 19 -1.66 -23.75 16.59
CA ARG A 19 -2.38 -25.01 16.77
C ARG A 19 -3.79 -24.94 16.15
N GLU A 20 -4.51 -23.87 16.37
CA GLU A 20 -5.83 -23.64 15.76
C GLU A 20 -5.70 -23.52 14.24
N LEU A 21 -4.62 -22.90 13.76
CA LEU A 21 -4.33 -22.85 12.32
C LEU A 21 -4.08 -24.24 11.73
N ALA A 22 -3.35 -25.12 12.44
CA ALA A 22 -3.14 -26.49 12.02
C ALA A 22 -4.46 -27.28 11.94
N ALA A 23 -5.32 -27.13 12.96
CA ALA A 23 -6.63 -27.76 13.01
C ALA A 23 -7.56 -27.25 11.89
N GLU A 24 -7.63 -25.94 11.68
CA GLU A 24 -8.43 -25.32 10.62
C GLU A 24 -7.96 -25.70 9.21
N ALA A 25 -6.66 -25.95 9.06
CA ALA A 25 -6.05 -26.36 7.79
C ALA A 25 -6.03 -27.90 7.60
N GLU A 26 -6.54 -28.67 8.58
CA GLU A 26 -6.57 -30.14 8.57
C GLU A 26 -5.17 -30.76 8.36
N VAL A 27 -4.16 -30.18 9.00
CA VAL A 27 -2.76 -30.66 8.90
C VAL A 27 -2.18 -30.96 10.28
N SER A 28 -1.00 -31.59 10.30
CA SER A 28 -0.30 -31.86 11.56
C SER A 28 0.08 -30.56 12.27
N PHE A 29 0.13 -30.59 13.60
CA PHE A 29 0.51 -29.44 14.44
C PHE A 29 1.87 -28.82 14.05
N ALA A 30 2.82 -29.63 13.61
CA ALA A 30 4.14 -29.17 13.19
C ALA A 30 4.15 -28.41 11.86
N THR A 31 3.15 -28.64 11.00
CA THR A 31 3.13 -28.11 9.62
C THR A 31 3.15 -26.57 9.56
N PRO A 32 2.33 -25.81 10.30
CA PRO A 32 2.38 -24.36 10.29
C PRO A 32 3.73 -23.80 10.78
N PHE A 33 4.31 -24.42 11.80
CA PHE A 33 5.62 -24.03 12.31
C PHE A 33 6.73 -24.28 11.30
N ASN A 34 6.71 -25.42 10.62
CA ASN A 34 7.70 -25.75 9.60
C ASN A 34 7.60 -24.82 8.37
N GLN A 35 6.38 -24.41 8.02
CA GLN A 35 6.14 -23.58 6.83
C GLN A 35 6.36 -22.09 7.09
N PHE A 36 5.92 -21.57 8.23
CA PHE A 36 5.92 -20.14 8.53
C PHE A 36 6.77 -19.76 9.75
N GLY A 37 7.03 -20.67 10.65
CA GLY A 37 7.75 -20.41 11.90
C GLY A 37 6.91 -19.67 12.95
N SER A 38 6.08 -18.70 12.55
CA SER A 38 5.30 -17.88 13.48
C SER A 38 4.00 -17.36 12.87
N LYS A 39 3.05 -16.96 13.73
CA LYS A 39 1.81 -16.26 13.33
C LYS A 39 2.12 -14.95 12.60
N ALA A 40 3.14 -14.20 13.05
CA ALA A 40 3.55 -12.98 12.36
C ALA A 40 3.91 -13.25 10.90
N ALA A 41 4.65 -14.33 10.62
CA ALA A 41 4.99 -14.70 9.24
C ALA A 41 3.75 -15.10 8.42
N VAL A 42 2.73 -15.73 9.03
CA VAL A 42 1.44 -15.99 8.37
C VAL A 42 0.75 -14.68 7.99
N MET A 43 0.69 -13.71 8.91
CA MET A 43 0.09 -12.39 8.64
C MET A 43 0.85 -11.65 7.53
N HIS A 44 2.18 -11.71 7.52
CA HIS A 44 2.98 -11.16 6.42
C HIS A 44 2.71 -11.86 5.09
N ALA A 45 2.48 -13.17 5.09
CA ALA A 45 2.14 -13.91 3.87
C ALA A 45 0.74 -13.53 3.33
N ILE A 46 -0.25 -13.31 4.19
CA ILE A 46 -1.57 -12.79 3.79
C ILE A 46 -1.42 -11.39 3.20
N SER A 47 -0.68 -10.51 3.85
CA SER A 47 -0.42 -9.16 3.33
C SER A 47 0.28 -9.18 1.97
N ALA A 48 1.26 -10.07 1.78
CA ALA A 48 1.94 -10.24 0.51
C ALA A 48 0.95 -10.60 -0.61
N ARG A 49 0.06 -11.58 -0.34
CA ARG A 49 -0.99 -11.99 -1.28
C ARG A 49 -1.94 -10.84 -1.65
N ARG A 50 -2.25 -9.93 -0.70
CA ARG A 50 -3.07 -8.74 -1.00
C ARG A 50 -2.35 -7.78 -1.96
N VAL A 51 -1.07 -7.53 -1.74
CA VAL A 51 -0.28 -6.65 -2.64
C VAL A 51 -0.13 -7.29 -4.03
N GLU A 52 0.08 -8.60 -4.11
CA GLU A 52 0.10 -9.34 -5.39
C GLU A 52 -1.25 -9.19 -6.11
N LEU A 53 -2.36 -9.40 -5.42
CA LEU A 53 -3.71 -9.22 -6.00
C LEU A 53 -3.96 -7.78 -6.48
N MET A 54 -3.47 -6.77 -5.75
CA MET A 54 -3.53 -5.37 -6.20
C MET A 54 -2.76 -5.17 -7.50
N ALA A 55 -1.56 -5.74 -7.59
CA ALA A 55 -0.72 -5.62 -8.78
C ALA A 55 -1.33 -6.33 -10.00
N ASP A 56 -1.85 -7.54 -9.82
CA ASP A 56 -2.49 -8.32 -10.89
C ASP A 56 -3.70 -7.57 -11.45
N ARG A 57 -4.63 -7.12 -10.59
CA ARG A 57 -5.82 -6.37 -11.02
C ARG A 57 -5.48 -5.05 -11.69
N PHE A 58 -4.47 -4.36 -11.17
CA PHE A 58 -4.00 -3.13 -11.81
C PHE A 58 -3.46 -3.39 -13.21
N GLN A 59 -2.67 -4.45 -13.40
CA GLN A 59 -2.10 -4.81 -14.71
C GLN A 59 -3.14 -5.32 -15.72
N GLU A 60 -4.20 -5.99 -15.23
CA GLU A 60 -5.31 -6.47 -16.05
C GLU A 60 -6.24 -5.34 -16.53
N SER A 61 -6.14 -4.16 -15.91
CA SER A 61 -6.98 -3.01 -16.26
C SER A 61 -6.44 -2.26 -17.49
N ALA A 62 -7.31 -1.51 -18.17
CA ALA A 62 -6.89 -0.57 -19.21
C ALA A 62 -6.15 0.61 -18.56
N LEU A 63 -4.82 0.61 -18.67
CA LEU A 63 -3.99 1.59 -17.98
C LEU A 63 -4.05 2.98 -18.64
N PRO A 64 -4.31 4.05 -17.89
CA PRO A 64 -4.21 5.42 -18.40
C PRO A 64 -2.80 5.76 -18.88
N ALA A 65 -2.71 6.67 -19.87
CA ALA A 65 -1.42 7.16 -20.36
C ALA A 65 -0.72 8.06 -19.33
N ASP A 66 -1.49 8.88 -18.63
CA ASP A 66 -0.97 9.81 -17.61
C ASP A 66 -0.61 9.11 -16.30
N ALA A 67 0.53 9.48 -15.71
CA ALA A 67 1.04 8.88 -14.48
C ALA A 67 0.17 9.20 -13.26
N LEU A 68 -0.42 10.40 -13.18
CA LEU A 68 -1.33 10.76 -12.09
C LEU A 68 -2.56 9.86 -12.13
N ASP A 69 -3.18 9.70 -13.30
CA ASP A 69 -4.37 8.88 -13.46
C ASP A 69 -4.08 7.40 -13.17
N ARG A 70 -2.90 6.88 -13.58
CA ARG A 70 -2.46 5.52 -13.21
C ARG A 70 -2.33 5.34 -11.69
N VAL A 71 -1.72 6.29 -11.00
CA VAL A 71 -1.56 6.23 -9.54
C VAL A 71 -2.91 6.36 -8.82
N LEU A 72 -3.83 7.19 -9.31
CA LEU A 72 -5.18 7.28 -8.76
C LEU A 72 -5.96 5.97 -8.97
N MET A 73 -5.85 5.35 -10.15
CA MET A 73 -6.43 4.03 -10.43
C MET A 73 -5.82 2.96 -9.50
N ALA A 74 -4.50 2.96 -9.29
CA ALA A 74 -3.85 2.05 -8.35
C ALA A 74 -4.34 2.25 -6.91
N SER A 75 -4.60 3.50 -6.50
CA SER A 75 -5.18 3.81 -5.19
C SER A 75 -6.57 3.22 -5.03
N ASP A 76 -7.42 3.33 -6.07
CA ASP A 76 -8.76 2.74 -6.08
C ASP A 76 -8.69 1.21 -6.05
N THR A 77 -7.82 0.61 -6.85
CA THR A 77 -7.60 -0.85 -6.86
C THR A 77 -7.14 -1.35 -5.50
N ALA A 78 -6.19 -0.66 -4.87
CA ALA A 78 -5.70 -1.03 -3.55
C ALA A 78 -6.79 -0.91 -2.48
N ALA A 79 -7.57 0.18 -2.47
CA ALA A 79 -8.69 0.36 -1.55
C ALA A 79 -9.77 -0.72 -1.76
N THR A 80 -10.11 -1.04 -3.01
CA THR A 80 -11.07 -2.10 -3.34
C THR A 80 -10.65 -3.45 -2.78
N VAL A 81 -9.39 -3.86 -3.01
CA VAL A 81 -8.86 -5.12 -2.46
C VAL A 81 -8.92 -5.16 -0.94
N MET A 82 -8.66 -4.02 -0.27
CA MET A 82 -8.76 -3.95 1.19
C MET A 82 -10.21 -4.05 1.68
N LEU A 83 -11.17 -3.51 0.94
CA LEU A 83 -12.59 -3.48 1.29
C LEU A 83 -13.34 -4.79 0.95
N GLU A 84 -12.78 -5.68 0.15
CA GLU A 84 -13.41 -6.99 -0.12
C GLU A 84 -13.51 -7.87 1.13
N GLU A 85 -12.50 -7.79 2.02
CA GLU A 85 -12.48 -8.54 3.27
C GLU A 85 -12.03 -7.64 4.44
N PRO A 86 -12.83 -6.63 4.83
CA PRO A 86 -12.40 -5.60 5.77
C PRO A 86 -12.01 -6.17 7.14
N VAL A 87 -12.71 -7.18 7.64
CA VAL A 87 -12.41 -7.84 8.92
C VAL A 87 -11.04 -8.50 8.89
N VAL A 88 -10.76 -9.26 7.82
CA VAL A 88 -9.47 -9.94 7.62
C VAL A 88 -8.35 -8.91 7.48
N ASN A 89 -8.56 -7.94 6.60
CA ASN A 89 -7.52 -6.96 6.24
C ASN A 89 -7.19 -6.02 7.40
N ARG A 90 -8.17 -5.58 8.21
CA ARG A 90 -7.90 -4.84 9.45
C ARG A 90 -7.09 -5.66 10.45
N SER A 91 -7.43 -6.93 10.64
CA SER A 91 -6.66 -7.81 11.53
C SER A 91 -5.20 -7.96 11.06
N VAL A 92 -4.99 -8.19 9.76
CA VAL A 92 -3.65 -8.29 9.18
C VAL A 92 -2.87 -6.98 9.33
N MET A 93 -3.50 -5.83 9.04
CA MET A 93 -2.87 -4.53 9.14
C MET A 93 -2.46 -4.17 10.57
N GLY A 94 -3.27 -4.54 11.57
CA GLY A 94 -2.93 -4.39 12.98
C GLY A 94 -1.66 -5.16 13.36
N TRP A 95 -1.51 -6.38 12.88
CA TRP A 95 -0.30 -7.18 13.07
C TRP A 95 0.93 -6.61 12.37
N LEU A 96 0.79 -6.09 11.17
CA LEU A 96 1.89 -5.46 10.42
C LEU A 96 2.40 -4.16 11.08
N GLY A 97 1.66 -3.58 12.02
CA GLY A 97 2.09 -2.45 12.83
C GLY A 97 3.07 -2.82 13.94
N THR A 98 3.24 -4.12 14.24
CA THR A 98 4.14 -4.59 15.28
C THR A 98 5.52 -4.93 14.72
N ALA A 99 6.57 -4.83 15.56
CA ALA A 99 7.91 -5.22 15.17
C ALA A 99 7.95 -6.72 14.80
N SER A 100 8.59 -7.07 13.69
CA SER A 100 8.73 -8.44 13.20
C SER A 100 10.18 -8.72 12.82
N PRO A 101 10.68 -9.94 13.10
CA PRO A 101 11.98 -10.37 12.60
C PRO A 101 12.09 -10.40 11.06
N ALA A 102 10.94 -10.55 10.38
CA ALA A 102 10.83 -10.47 8.92
C ALA A 102 10.65 -9.03 8.40
N ALA A 103 11.09 -8.04 9.16
CA ALA A 103 10.98 -6.62 8.81
C ALA A 103 11.60 -6.33 7.43
N GLY A 104 10.93 -5.47 6.67
CA GLY A 104 11.42 -4.95 5.40
C GLY A 104 10.71 -5.47 4.15
N THR A 105 10.10 -6.65 4.18
CA THR A 105 9.45 -7.21 2.97
C THR A 105 8.13 -6.53 2.61
N ALA A 106 7.35 -6.07 3.59
CA ALA A 106 6.07 -5.39 3.36
C ALA A 106 6.26 -4.03 2.67
N LEU A 107 7.25 -3.24 3.12
CA LEU A 107 7.57 -1.96 2.50
C LEU A 107 8.06 -2.17 1.07
N ALA A 108 9.01 -3.09 0.84
CA ALA A 108 9.55 -3.35 -0.49
C ALA A 108 8.46 -3.79 -1.49
N ARG A 109 7.51 -4.63 -1.08
CA ARG A 109 6.37 -5.03 -1.92
C ARG A 109 5.45 -3.85 -2.22
N SER A 110 5.15 -3.03 -1.23
CA SER A 110 4.35 -1.81 -1.44
C SER A 110 5.06 -0.85 -2.39
N GLU A 111 6.36 -0.61 -2.23
CA GLU A 111 7.16 0.21 -3.15
C GLU A 111 7.12 -0.36 -4.58
N ALA A 112 7.21 -1.68 -4.75
CA ALA A 112 7.12 -2.33 -6.05
C ALA A 112 5.76 -2.09 -6.73
N PHE A 113 4.66 -2.20 -5.99
CA PHE A 113 3.31 -1.90 -6.49
C PHE A 113 3.19 -0.43 -6.95
N TRP A 114 3.66 0.51 -6.16
CA TRP A 114 3.62 1.93 -6.53
C TRP A 114 4.57 2.26 -7.69
N SER A 115 5.70 1.57 -7.80
CA SER A 115 6.60 1.69 -8.95
C SER A 115 5.93 1.20 -10.24
N LEU A 116 5.14 0.12 -10.15
CA LEU A 116 4.35 -0.38 -11.26
C LEU A 116 3.30 0.66 -11.70
N ALA A 117 2.59 1.27 -10.75
CA ALA A 117 1.59 2.30 -11.03
C ALA A 117 2.19 3.55 -11.68
N LEU A 118 3.35 3.97 -11.22
CA LEU A 118 4.07 5.10 -11.81
C LEU A 118 4.52 4.81 -13.26
N GLY A 119 4.91 3.59 -13.58
CA GLY A 119 5.41 3.19 -14.90
C GLY A 119 6.85 3.65 -15.15
N LYS A 120 7.39 3.27 -16.32
CA LYS A 120 8.78 3.56 -16.68
C LYS A 120 9.02 5.04 -16.98
N ASP A 121 7.98 5.75 -17.40
CA ASP A 121 8.04 7.17 -17.79
C ASP A 121 7.73 8.12 -16.64
N ALA A 122 7.41 7.59 -15.47
CA ALA A 122 7.16 8.36 -14.27
C ALA A 122 8.44 8.87 -13.60
N CYS A 123 9.46 9.03 -14.37
CA CYS A 123 10.38 10.12 -14.17
C CYS A 123 9.59 11.40 -14.41
N LEU A 124 8.78 11.83 -13.44
CA LEU A 124 8.34 13.22 -13.34
C LEU A 124 9.62 14.03 -13.09
N ALA A 125 10.48 14.06 -14.14
CA ALA A 125 11.59 14.98 -14.17
C ALA A 125 10.96 16.37 -14.26
N PRO A 126 11.18 17.24 -13.27
CA PRO A 126 10.96 18.66 -13.49
C PRO A 126 11.75 19.04 -14.74
N ALA A 127 11.22 19.98 -15.53
CA ALA A 127 11.89 20.51 -16.70
C ALA A 127 13.26 21.06 -16.29
N GLY A 128 14.31 20.28 -16.45
CA GLY A 128 15.70 20.57 -16.06
C GLY A 128 16.35 19.33 -15.48
N ASN A 129 17.42 18.96 -16.01
CA ASN A 129 18.46 17.94 -15.77
C ASN A 129 18.54 17.23 -14.38
N GLU A 130 17.44 17.10 -13.64
CA GLU A 130 17.38 16.40 -12.36
C GLU A 130 16.95 14.94 -12.54
N GLN A 131 17.67 14.06 -11.87
CA GLN A 131 17.40 12.62 -11.88
C GLN A 131 15.96 12.32 -11.39
N PRO A 132 15.32 11.26 -11.93
CA PRO A 132 13.99 10.83 -11.50
C PRO A 132 13.93 10.66 -9.98
N ASP A 133 12.87 11.17 -9.35
CA ASP A 133 12.68 11.03 -7.90
C ASP A 133 12.39 9.57 -7.53
N ARG A 134 13.47 8.82 -7.30
CA ARG A 134 13.42 7.40 -6.90
C ARG A 134 12.72 7.18 -5.55
N SER A 135 12.42 8.24 -4.81
CA SER A 135 11.72 8.15 -3.51
C SER A 135 10.20 8.17 -3.64
N LEU A 136 9.65 8.51 -4.82
CA LEU A 136 8.22 8.68 -5.01
C LEU A 136 7.40 7.40 -4.73
N PRO A 137 7.80 6.19 -5.19
CA PRO A 137 7.09 4.96 -4.84
C PRO A 137 7.01 4.75 -3.32
N ARG A 138 8.10 5.06 -2.62
CA ARG A 138 8.19 4.95 -1.17
C ARG A 138 7.28 5.94 -0.45
N ARG A 139 7.20 7.19 -0.94
CA ARG A 139 6.27 8.19 -0.39
C ARG A 139 4.82 7.77 -0.57
N LEU A 140 4.45 7.23 -1.73
CA LEU A 140 3.13 6.68 -1.99
C LEU A 140 2.83 5.49 -1.07
N ALA A 141 3.79 4.58 -0.86
CA ALA A 141 3.66 3.49 0.08
C ALA A 141 3.41 3.98 1.52
N PHE A 142 4.13 5.00 1.97
CA PHE A 142 3.92 5.61 3.29
C PHE A 142 2.57 6.31 3.39
N GLY A 143 2.17 7.05 2.35
CA GLY A 143 0.88 7.75 2.32
C GLY A 143 -0.29 6.77 2.42
N PHE A 144 -0.31 5.75 1.57
CA PHE A 144 -1.35 4.72 1.62
C PHE A 144 -1.35 3.95 2.95
N ARG A 145 -0.16 3.60 3.48
CA ARG A 145 -0.05 2.96 4.80
C ARG A 145 -0.61 3.84 5.91
N GLY A 146 -0.39 5.15 5.86
CA GLY A 146 -0.97 6.10 6.80
C GLY A 146 -2.49 6.09 6.79
N VAL A 147 -3.11 6.13 5.61
CA VAL A 147 -4.57 6.02 5.45
C VAL A 147 -5.08 4.69 6.02
N LEU A 148 -4.43 3.57 5.68
CA LEU A 148 -4.78 2.25 6.21
C LEU A 148 -4.64 2.17 7.74
N SER A 149 -3.74 2.92 8.35
CA SER A 149 -3.58 2.94 9.81
C SER A 149 -4.83 3.47 10.51
N PHE A 150 -5.38 4.60 10.06
CA PHE A 150 -6.62 5.17 10.58
C PHE A 150 -7.83 4.29 10.27
N TRP A 151 -7.89 3.72 9.07
CA TRP A 151 -8.93 2.76 8.71
C TRP A 151 -8.89 1.50 9.60
N THR A 152 -7.71 0.96 9.89
CA THR A 152 -7.51 -0.19 10.79
C THR A 152 -7.94 0.13 12.21
N ALA A 153 -7.68 1.34 12.68
CA ALA A 153 -8.10 1.82 14.01
C ALA A 153 -9.61 2.09 14.11
N GLY A 154 -10.34 2.07 12.98
CA GLY A 154 -11.77 2.40 12.95
C GLY A 154 -12.06 3.90 12.98
N GLU A 155 -11.04 4.73 12.83
CA GLU A 155 -11.16 6.20 12.77
C GLU A 155 -11.53 6.71 11.37
N LEU A 156 -11.35 5.87 10.33
CA LEU A 156 -11.76 6.12 8.97
C LEU A 156 -12.75 5.04 8.54
N ALA A 157 -13.91 5.45 8.01
CA ALA A 157 -14.95 4.54 7.57
C ALA A 157 -14.60 3.84 6.25
N ASP A 158 -15.29 2.72 5.95
CA ASP A 158 -15.04 1.93 4.73
C ASP A 158 -15.29 2.74 3.46
N ASP A 159 -16.37 3.53 3.43
CA ASP A 159 -16.74 4.37 2.29
C ASP A 159 -15.83 5.58 2.07
N GLU A 160 -15.00 5.93 3.04
CA GLU A 160 -14.02 7.00 2.95
C GLU A 160 -12.64 6.51 2.48
N LEU A 161 -12.35 5.20 2.56
CA LEU A 161 -11.02 4.66 2.32
C LEU A 161 -10.48 5.01 0.93
N ALA A 162 -11.25 4.74 -0.12
CA ALA A 162 -10.84 4.99 -1.51
C ALA A 162 -10.59 6.49 -1.76
N ARG A 163 -11.51 7.35 -1.29
CA ARG A 163 -11.38 8.80 -1.43
C ARG A 163 -10.11 9.31 -0.74
N SER A 164 -9.89 8.94 0.52
CA SER A 164 -8.72 9.37 1.29
C SER A 164 -7.41 8.87 0.68
N ALA A 165 -7.37 7.63 0.16
CA ALA A 165 -6.21 7.10 -0.54
C ALA A 165 -5.88 7.92 -1.80
N ARG A 166 -6.88 8.29 -2.60
CA ARG A 166 -6.71 9.16 -3.79
C ARG A 166 -6.23 10.55 -3.44
N GLU A 167 -6.82 11.17 -2.41
CA GLU A 167 -6.44 12.53 -1.96
C GLU A 167 -4.98 12.58 -1.53
N VAL A 168 -4.53 11.61 -0.73
CA VAL A 168 -3.13 11.51 -0.29
C VAL A 168 -2.19 11.25 -1.47
N ALA A 169 -2.53 10.32 -2.37
CA ALA A 169 -1.73 10.03 -3.56
C ALA A 169 -1.60 11.28 -4.46
N ARG A 170 -2.70 12.01 -4.69
CA ARG A 170 -2.71 13.26 -5.46
C ARG A 170 -1.83 14.32 -4.80
N ALA A 171 -1.93 14.52 -3.49
CA ALA A 171 -1.14 15.50 -2.75
C ALA A 171 0.38 15.18 -2.84
N ILE A 172 0.76 13.91 -2.76
CA ILE A 172 2.16 13.48 -2.91
C ILE A 172 2.67 13.80 -4.32
N LEU A 173 1.90 13.49 -5.37
CA LEU A 173 2.29 13.73 -6.75
C LEU A 173 2.38 15.22 -7.07
N LEU A 174 1.41 16.02 -6.63
CA LEU A 174 1.43 17.48 -6.83
C LEU A 174 2.57 18.16 -6.06
N GLY A 175 2.89 17.66 -4.86
CA GLY A 175 4.00 18.17 -4.05
C GLY A 175 5.39 17.85 -4.64
N THR A 176 5.50 16.92 -5.58
CA THR A 176 6.73 16.63 -6.31
C THR A 176 6.88 17.46 -7.58
N ALA A 177 5.78 17.98 -8.15
CA ALA A 177 5.84 18.99 -9.21
C ALA A 177 6.29 20.32 -8.59
N LYS A 178 7.54 20.76 -8.86
CA LYS A 178 8.00 22.07 -8.39
C LYS A 178 7.03 23.15 -8.85
N PRO A 179 6.59 24.09 -7.97
CA PRO A 179 5.90 25.27 -8.43
C PRO A 179 6.83 25.98 -9.42
N GLN A 180 6.38 26.26 -10.63
CA GLN A 180 7.01 27.23 -11.48
C GLN A 180 6.92 28.56 -10.70
N LEU A 181 7.99 28.90 -9.99
CA LEU A 181 8.21 30.27 -9.56
C LEU A 181 8.28 31.08 -10.87
N GLU A 182 7.18 31.76 -11.18
CA GLU A 182 7.16 32.76 -12.22
C GLU A 182 8.37 33.68 -11.96
N ALA A 183 9.33 33.62 -12.86
CA ALA A 183 10.40 34.59 -12.94
C ALA A 183 9.78 35.91 -13.42
N GLY A 184 8.94 36.48 -12.57
CA GLY A 184 8.48 37.85 -12.66
C GLY A 184 9.65 38.77 -12.30
N GLY A 185 10.56 38.94 -13.23
CA GLY A 185 11.59 39.97 -13.18
C GLY A 185 10.98 41.37 -13.21
N GLY A 186 10.48 41.82 -12.05
CA GLY A 186 10.21 43.23 -11.80
C GLY A 186 11.53 43.94 -11.57
N ALA A 187 12.14 44.43 -12.64
CA ALA A 187 13.23 45.39 -12.54
C ALA A 187 12.76 46.61 -11.72
N VAL A 188 13.19 46.66 -10.47
CA VAL A 188 13.03 47.90 -9.65
C VAL A 188 13.96 48.93 -10.24
N ARG A 189 13.41 49.88 -10.95
CA ARG A 189 14.05 51.07 -11.47
C ARG A 189 14.39 52.00 -10.27
N PRO A 190 15.63 52.42 -10.03
CA PRO A 190 15.92 53.38 -8.96
C PRO A 190 15.31 54.73 -9.35
N LEU A 191 14.60 55.32 -8.40
CA LEU A 191 14.11 56.69 -8.50
C LEU A 191 15.24 57.72 -8.35
N PRO A 192 15.11 58.87 -8.95
CA PRO A 192 16.16 59.90 -9.05
C PRO A 192 16.52 60.54 -7.71
#